data_20836c1da4585160f007a71a66ed18ac
#
_entry.id   20836c1da4585160f007a71a66ed18ac
#
_cell.length_a   1.000
_cell.length_b   1.000
_cell.length_c   1.000
_cell.angle_alpha   90.00
_cell.angle_beta   90.00
_cell.angle_gamma   90.00
#
_symmetry.space_group_name_H-M   'P 1'
#
loop_
_entity.id
_entity.type
_entity.pdbx_description
1 polymer ?
#
loop_
_entity_poly.entity_id
_entity_poly.type
_entity_poly.pdbx_seq_one_letter_code
_entity_poly.pdbx_strand_id
1 'polypeptide(L)'
;MEKSFAILGDIHSNIDALRAVIDDARSQSVTDFLCVGDVVGYNAAPAECISVIRDELNAVTVRGNHDHYCSHDARLDDFQPLAASVIDWTRRQLSSDDATWLRDLPLQKLSMGIGLVHSTLDMPGRWGYVFDLLDAEAHFSYQATTIS
;
A
#
# COMPACT_ATOMS: atom_id res chain seq x y z
N MET A 1 1.93 20.13 -20.89
CA MET A 1 2.61 18.83 -20.77
C MET A 1 1.64 17.90 -20.04
N GLU A 2 1.40 16.74 -20.58
CA GLU A 2 0.64 15.69 -19.90
C GLU A 2 1.42 15.30 -18.64
N LYS A 3 0.75 15.28 -17.48
CA LYS A 3 1.38 14.82 -16.22
C LYS A 3 1.41 13.30 -16.23
N SER A 4 2.59 12.72 -16.10
CA SER A 4 2.76 11.28 -15.86
C SER A 4 3.01 11.04 -14.39
N PHE A 5 2.44 9.96 -13.86
CA PHE A 5 2.63 9.52 -12.48
C PHE A 5 2.88 8.02 -12.43
N ALA A 6 3.57 7.56 -11.39
CA ALA A 6 3.75 6.14 -11.12
C ALA A 6 2.79 5.69 -10.01
N ILE A 7 2.24 4.50 -10.16
CA ILE A 7 1.48 3.81 -9.11
C ILE A 7 2.37 2.68 -8.56
N LEU A 8 2.66 2.75 -7.27
CA LEU A 8 3.44 1.76 -6.52
C LEU A 8 2.48 0.93 -5.66
N GLY A 9 2.83 -0.31 -5.38
CA GLY A 9 2.10 -1.16 -4.44
C GLY A 9 2.92 -2.39 -4.08
N ASP A 10 2.54 -3.06 -3.00
CA ASP A 10 3.15 -4.33 -2.55
C ASP A 10 4.69 -4.25 -2.46
N ILE A 11 5.17 -3.16 -1.86
CA ILE A 11 6.60 -2.84 -1.70
C ILE A 11 7.24 -3.81 -0.70
N HIS A 12 6.49 -4.12 0.36
CA HIS A 12 6.86 -5.12 1.35
C HIS A 12 8.29 -4.98 1.89
N SER A 13 8.67 -3.76 2.29
CA SER A 13 9.99 -3.49 2.90
C SER A 13 11.18 -3.84 1.99
N ASN A 14 10.99 -3.93 0.66
CA ASN A 14 12.05 -4.20 -0.30
C ASN A 14 12.64 -2.88 -0.84
N ILE A 15 13.58 -2.31 -0.10
CA ILE A 15 14.15 -1.00 -0.42
C ILE A 15 14.94 -1.02 -1.74
N ASP A 16 15.60 -2.12 -2.07
CA ASP A 16 16.40 -2.22 -3.29
C ASP A 16 15.50 -2.21 -4.54
N ALA A 17 14.41 -2.98 -4.52
CA ALA A 17 13.42 -2.98 -5.59
C ALA A 17 12.71 -1.62 -5.69
N LEU A 18 12.33 -1.02 -4.55
CA LEU A 18 11.69 0.29 -4.53
C LEU A 18 12.57 1.36 -5.18
N ARG A 19 13.86 1.41 -4.82
CA ARG A 19 14.83 2.36 -5.42
C ARG A 19 14.95 2.15 -6.92
N ALA A 20 15.10 0.91 -7.38
CA ALA A 20 15.21 0.60 -8.82
C ALA A 20 13.98 1.06 -9.61
N VAL A 21 12.76 0.84 -9.07
CA VAL A 21 11.51 1.27 -9.70
C VAL A 21 11.40 2.80 -9.74
N ILE A 22 11.80 3.50 -8.66
CA ILE A 22 11.80 4.96 -8.62
C ILE A 22 12.77 5.53 -9.66
N ASP A 23 13.97 4.98 -9.76
CA ASP A 23 14.96 5.44 -10.74
C ASP A 23 14.47 5.23 -12.17
N ASP A 24 13.85 4.10 -12.47
CA ASP A 24 13.22 3.84 -13.76
C ASP A 24 12.10 4.85 -14.06
N ALA A 25 11.18 5.05 -13.13
CA ALA A 25 10.09 6.03 -13.27
C ALA A 25 10.62 7.46 -13.52
N ARG A 26 11.63 7.88 -12.77
CA ARG A 26 12.28 9.20 -12.94
C ARG A 26 12.97 9.32 -14.30
N SER A 27 13.57 8.25 -14.81
CA SER A 27 14.18 8.23 -16.15
C SER A 27 13.15 8.47 -17.26
N GLN A 28 11.87 8.15 -16.98
CA GLN A 28 10.72 8.37 -17.85
C GLN A 28 10.01 9.71 -17.57
N SER A 29 10.65 10.61 -16.82
CA SER A 29 10.13 11.93 -16.46
C SER A 29 8.88 11.91 -15.56
N VAL A 30 8.66 10.83 -14.82
CA VAL A 30 7.62 10.76 -13.78
C VAL A 30 8.03 11.63 -12.60
N THR A 31 7.11 12.48 -12.14
CA THR A 31 7.31 13.41 -11.01
C THR A 31 6.40 13.13 -9.83
N ASP A 32 5.26 12.53 -10.08
CA ASP A 32 4.21 12.29 -9.09
C ASP A 32 4.09 10.79 -8.81
N PHE A 33 3.95 10.42 -7.54
CA PHE A 33 3.85 9.03 -7.10
C PHE A 33 2.59 8.81 -6.28
N LEU A 34 1.90 7.72 -6.58
CA LEU A 34 0.78 7.19 -5.81
C LEU A 34 1.17 5.83 -5.25
N CYS A 35 0.70 5.47 -4.07
CA CYS A 35 0.98 4.16 -3.47
C CYS A 35 -0.32 3.50 -3.00
N VAL A 36 -0.59 2.29 -3.50
CA VAL A 36 -1.79 1.54 -3.14
C VAL A 36 -1.61 0.68 -1.88
N GLY A 37 -0.56 0.90 -1.10
CA GLY A 37 -0.36 0.24 0.19
C GLY A 37 0.62 -0.92 0.16
N ASP A 38 0.65 -1.63 1.27
CA ASP A 38 1.62 -2.68 1.57
C ASP A 38 3.07 -2.20 1.42
N VAL A 39 3.33 -1.05 2.06
CA VAL A 39 4.67 -0.46 2.14
C VAL A 39 5.60 -1.36 2.95
N VAL A 40 5.07 -1.97 4.02
CA VAL A 40 5.84 -2.82 4.94
C VAL A 40 5.45 -4.29 4.88
N GLY A 41 6.11 -5.12 5.65
CA GLY A 41 5.93 -6.58 5.70
C GLY A 41 6.97 -7.32 4.86
N TYR A 42 7.14 -8.61 5.11
CA TYR A 42 8.00 -9.60 4.45
C TYR A 42 9.51 -9.31 4.46
N ASN A 43 10.01 -8.24 3.85
CA ASN A 43 11.44 -7.96 3.73
C ASN A 43 11.98 -7.11 4.88
N ALA A 44 13.27 -6.71 4.80
CA ALA A 44 14.05 -6.33 5.97
C ALA A 44 14.20 -4.82 6.22
N ALA A 45 13.64 -3.95 5.34
CA ALA A 45 13.84 -2.50 5.40
C ALA A 45 12.52 -1.70 5.52
N PRO A 46 11.67 -1.96 6.55
CA PRO A 46 10.38 -1.29 6.66
C PRO A 46 10.51 0.21 6.90
N ALA A 47 11.39 0.66 7.78
CA ALA A 47 11.56 2.07 8.10
C ALA A 47 12.09 2.87 6.91
N GLU A 48 13.03 2.30 6.17
CA GLU A 48 13.60 2.90 4.97
C GLU A 48 12.55 3.04 3.87
N CYS A 49 11.71 2.03 3.65
CA CYS A 49 10.63 2.11 2.67
C CYS A 49 9.58 3.16 3.06
N ILE A 50 9.23 3.25 4.34
CA ILE A 50 8.34 4.32 4.84
C ILE A 50 8.95 5.68 4.58
N SER A 51 10.21 5.90 4.94
CA SER A 51 10.88 7.18 4.72
C SER A 51 10.89 7.57 3.24
N VAL A 52 11.15 6.63 2.35
CA VAL A 52 11.11 6.90 0.91
C VAL A 52 9.71 7.31 0.45
N ILE A 53 8.68 6.56 0.80
CA ILE A 53 7.30 6.83 0.37
C ILE A 53 6.76 8.12 1.00
N ARG A 54 6.95 8.30 2.31
CA ARG A 54 6.45 9.43 3.08
C ARG A 54 7.23 10.71 2.84
N ASP A 55 8.55 10.65 3.04
CA ASP A 55 9.40 11.84 3.19
C ASP A 55 10.09 12.24 1.87
N GLU A 56 10.52 11.27 1.05
CA GLU A 56 11.23 11.56 -0.20
C GLU A 56 10.25 11.79 -1.36
N LEU A 57 9.30 10.88 -1.56
CA LEU A 57 8.33 10.95 -2.66
C LEU A 57 7.09 11.77 -2.30
N ASN A 58 6.79 11.94 -1.01
CA ASN A 58 5.53 12.51 -0.54
C ASN A 58 4.32 11.89 -1.29
N ALA A 59 4.36 10.57 -1.47
CA ALA A 59 3.41 9.84 -2.29
C ALA A 59 2.02 9.82 -1.62
N VAL A 60 0.99 10.05 -2.42
CA VAL A 60 -0.38 9.85 -1.95
C VAL A 60 -0.60 8.36 -1.74
N THR A 61 -0.77 7.96 -0.48
CA THR A 61 -0.75 6.56 -0.07
C THR A 61 -2.09 6.15 0.56
N VAL A 62 -2.53 4.93 0.28
CA VAL A 62 -3.60 4.25 1.01
C VAL A 62 -3.02 3.06 1.77
N ARG A 63 -3.73 2.61 2.80
CA ARG A 63 -3.27 1.53 3.68
C ARG A 63 -3.55 0.16 3.07
N GLY A 64 -2.52 -0.69 3.05
CA GLY A 64 -2.63 -2.10 2.75
C GLY A 64 -2.87 -2.97 4.00
N ASN A 65 -3.11 -4.26 3.80
CA ASN A 65 -3.34 -5.18 4.91
C ASN A 65 -2.07 -5.38 5.76
N HIS A 66 -0.89 -5.46 5.16
CA HIS A 66 0.36 -5.56 5.92
C HIS A 66 0.63 -4.27 6.71
N ASP A 67 0.38 -3.09 6.13
CA ASP A 67 0.48 -1.81 6.84
C ASP A 67 -0.45 -1.79 8.06
N HIS A 68 -1.68 -2.29 7.89
CA HIS A 68 -2.65 -2.41 8.97
C HIS A 68 -2.14 -3.33 10.08
N TYR A 69 -1.81 -4.57 9.76
CA TYR A 69 -1.40 -5.53 10.78
C TYR A 69 -0.05 -5.19 11.43
N CYS A 70 0.87 -4.54 10.72
CA CYS A 70 2.13 -4.09 11.29
C CYS A 70 2.00 -2.87 12.21
N SER A 71 0.94 -2.04 12.06
CA SER A 71 0.76 -0.80 12.81
C SER A 71 -0.30 -0.86 13.91
N HIS A 72 -1.16 -1.88 13.92
CA HIS A 72 -2.21 -2.07 14.93
C HIS A 72 -1.87 -3.25 15.84
N ASP A 73 -2.38 -3.22 17.07
CA ASP A 73 -2.34 -4.36 17.99
C ASP A 73 -3.46 -5.36 17.65
N ALA A 74 -3.44 -5.85 16.42
CA ALA A 74 -4.39 -6.83 15.92
C ALA A 74 -3.89 -8.24 16.21
N ARG A 75 -4.83 -9.15 16.53
CA ARG A 75 -4.52 -10.58 16.70
C ARG A 75 -4.08 -11.19 15.38
N LEU A 76 -3.15 -12.14 15.44
CA LEU A 76 -2.57 -12.82 14.28
C LEU A 76 -2.89 -14.33 14.27
N ASP A 77 -3.91 -14.74 15.04
CA ASP A 77 -4.22 -16.18 15.22
C ASP A 77 -4.67 -16.85 13.91
N ASP A 78 -5.26 -16.08 12.99
CA ASP A 78 -5.72 -16.58 11.70
C ASP A 78 -4.62 -16.57 10.61
N PHE A 79 -3.43 -16.08 10.95
CA PHE A 79 -2.32 -16.03 10.02
C PHE A 79 -1.53 -17.35 10.02
N GLN A 80 -0.97 -17.68 8.86
CA GLN A 80 0.07 -18.72 8.80
C GLN A 80 1.23 -18.33 9.74
N PRO A 81 1.83 -19.28 10.48
CA PRO A 81 2.83 -18.98 11.51
C PRO A 81 4.01 -18.15 11.01
N LEU A 82 4.45 -18.37 9.77
CA LEU A 82 5.53 -17.60 9.17
C LEU A 82 5.09 -16.15 8.92
N ALA A 83 3.90 -15.92 8.37
CA ALA A 83 3.38 -14.57 8.13
C ALA A 83 3.19 -13.82 9.46
N ALA A 84 2.64 -14.47 10.49
CA ALA A 84 2.52 -13.88 11.83
C ALA A 84 3.88 -13.47 12.40
N SER A 85 4.91 -14.32 12.28
CA SER A 85 6.25 -14.00 12.77
C SER A 85 6.89 -12.81 12.04
N VAL A 86 6.65 -12.68 10.74
CA VAL A 86 7.11 -11.54 9.95
C VAL A 86 6.42 -10.24 10.38
N ILE A 87 5.10 -10.27 10.59
CA ILE A 87 4.36 -9.10 11.09
C ILE A 87 4.90 -8.67 12.46
N ASP A 88 5.07 -9.61 13.38
CA ASP A 88 5.63 -9.34 14.72
C ASP A 88 7.05 -8.78 14.66
N TRP A 89 7.89 -9.29 13.76
CA TRP A 89 9.23 -8.75 13.55
C TRP A 89 9.16 -7.31 13.01
N THR A 90 8.34 -7.06 11.99
CA THR A 90 8.16 -5.73 11.41
C THR A 90 7.68 -4.73 12.45
N ARG A 91 6.69 -5.08 13.29
CA ARG A 91 6.23 -4.23 14.41
C ARG A 91 7.38 -3.76 15.31
N ARG A 92 8.35 -4.63 15.58
CA ARG A 92 9.53 -4.30 16.43
C ARG A 92 10.56 -3.42 15.73
N GLN A 93 10.53 -3.32 14.39
CA GLN A 93 11.41 -2.46 13.62
C GLN A 93 10.85 -1.04 13.46
N LEU A 94 9.55 -0.86 13.57
CA LEU A 94 8.89 0.43 13.39
C LEU A 94 9.10 1.34 14.60
N SER A 95 9.41 2.61 14.34
CA SER A 95 9.28 3.66 15.35
C SER A 95 7.80 3.95 15.66
N SER A 96 7.54 4.66 16.77
CA SER A 96 6.18 5.13 17.10
C SER A 96 5.59 6.00 16.00
N ASP A 97 6.42 6.83 15.37
CA ASP A 97 5.99 7.76 14.32
C ASP A 97 5.66 7.01 13.02
N ASP A 98 6.47 6.00 12.66
CA ASP A 98 6.20 5.14 11.49
C ASP A 98 4.91 4.33 11.68
N ALA A 99 4.75 3.73 12.86
CA ALA A 99 3.52 2.99 13.18
C ALA A 99 2.29 3.90 13.18
N THR A 100 2.42 5.14 13.66
CA THR A 100 1.34 6.13 13.62
C THR A 100 1.02 6.52 12.19
N TRP A 101 2.02 6.83 11.38
CA TRP A 101 1.82 7.16 9.98
C TRP A 101 1.08 6.05 9.22
N LEU A 102 1.51 4.79 9.33
CA LEU A 102 0.83 3.64 8.71
C LEU A 102 -0.62 3.51 9.19
N ARG A 103 -0.86 3.73 10.49
CA ARG A 103 -2.20 3.65 11.11
C ARG A 103 -3.14 4.73 10.59
N ASP A 104 -2.62 5.91 10.30
CA ASP A 104 -3.39 7.07 9.86
C ASP A 104 -3.65 7.07 8.35
N LEU A 105 -3.02 6.18 7.59
CA LEU A 105 -3.30 6.03 6.16
C LEU A 105 -4.79 5.68 5.93
N PRO A 106 -5.45 6.36 4.99
CA PRO A 106 -6.84 6.03 4.64
C PRO A 106 -6.91 4.66 3.93
N LEU A 107 -8.05 3.99 4.02
CA LEU A 107 -8.30 2.74 3.28
C LEU A 107 -8.57 2.98 1.79
N GLN A 108 -9.06 4.18 1.46
CA GLN A 108 -9.32 4.62 0.09
C GLN A 108 -9.10 6.12 -0.03
N LYS A 109 -8.68 6.58 -1.20
CA LYS A 109 -8.46 8.00 -1.47
C LYS A 109 -8.65 8.34 -2.93
N LEU A 110 -9.35 9.44 -3.22
CA LEU A 110 -9.40 10.00 -4.56
C LEU A 110 -8.24 11.00 -4.72
N SER A 111 -7.43 10.82 -5.74
CA SER A 111 -6.32 11.72 -6.08
C SER A 111 -6.12 11.76 -7.58
N MET A 112 -5.88 12.94 -8.14
CA MET A 112 -5.66 13.15 -9.58
C MET A 112 -6.77 12.56 -10.49
N GLY A 113 -8.00 12.44 -9.98
CA GLY A 113 -9.10 11.80 -10.70
C GLY A 113 -9.08 10.27 -10.66
N ILE A 114 -8.20 9.68 -9.84
CA ILE A 114 -8.04 8.23 -9.68
C ILE A 114 -8.45 7.83 -8.27
N GLY A 115 -9.30 6.83 -8.15
CA GLY A 115 -9.62 6.20 -6.87
C GLY A 115 -8.55 5.18 -6.50
N LEU A 116 -7.89 5.38 -5.37
CA LEU A 116 -6.89 4.47 -4.81
C LEU A 116 -7.54 3.60 -3.75
N VAL A 117 -7.28 2.30 -3.83
CA VAL A 117 -7.64 1.31 -2.82
C VAL A 117 -6.65 0.14 -2.93
N HIS A 118 -6.31 -0.49 -1.80
CA HIS A 118 -5.41 -1.63 -1.81
C HIS A 118 -6.12 -2.94 -2.21
N SER A 119 -7.35 -3.10 -1.75
CA SER A 119 -8.17 -4.30 -1.99
C SER A 119 -9.38 -3.95 -2.88
N THR A 120 -10.54 -4.53 -2.58
CA THR A 120 -11.79 -4.22 -3.30
C THR A 120 -12.45 -2.94 -2.76
N LEU A 121 -13.03 -2.15 -3.65
CA LEU A 121 -13.59 -0.83 -3.31
C LEU A 121 -14.85 -0.92 -2.44
N ASP A 122 -15.61 -1.99 -2.53
CA ASP A 122 -16.86 -2.19 -1.79
C ASP A 122 -16.66 -2.39 -0.28
N MET A 123 -15.58 -3.10 0.10
CA MET A 123 -15.22 -3.37 1.49
C MET A 123 -13.71 -3.30 1.72
N PRO A 124 -13.09 -2.12 1.57
CA PRO A 124 -11.63 -1.98 1.53
C PRO A 124 -10.91 -2.45 2.81
N GLY A 125 -11.58 -2.40 3.97
CA GLY A 125 -11.03 -2.89 5.24
C GLY A 125 -11.18 -4.39 5.47
N ARG A 126 -11.77 -5.13 4.53
CA ARG A 126 -11.86 -6.59 4.58
C ARG A 126 -10.80 -7.31 3.76
N TRP A 127 -9.96 -6.55 3.07
CA TRP A 127 -8.82 -7.05 2.30
C TRP A 127 -9.24 -8.09 1.25
N GLY A 128 -10.35 -7.82 0.53
CA GLY A 128 -10.89 -8.71 -0.49
C GLY A 128 -9.95 -8.86 -1.68
N TYR A 129 -10.01 -10.01 -2.33
CA TYR A 129 -9.27 -10.33 -3.54
C TYR A 129 -10.21 -10.47 -4.73
N VAL A 130 -9.67 -10.28 -5.93
CA VAL A 130 -10.36 -10.56 -7.19
C VAL A 130 -9.69 -11.81 -7.77
N PHE A 131 -10.41 -12.94 -7.79
CA PHE A 131 -9.85 -14.23 -8.19
C PHE A 131 -10.15 -14.61 -9.64
N ASP A 132 -11.25 -14.08 -10.20
CA ASP A 132 -11.68 -14.41 -11.54
C ASP A 132 -12.38 -13.24 -12.26
N LEU A 133 -12.83 -13.51 -13.49
CA LEU A 133 -13.51 -12.50 -14.31
C LEU A 133 -14.87 -12.08 -13.77
N LEU A 134 -15.59 -12.96 -13.08
CA LEU A 134 -16.90 -12.65 -12.49
C LEU A 134 -16.74 -11.70 -11.30
N ASP A 135 -15.73 -11.96 -10.47
CA ASP A 135 -15.35 -11.05 -9.39
C ASP A 135 -14.97 -9.67 -9.95
N ALA A 136 -14.13 -9.64 -10.99
CA ALA A 136 -13.71 -8.40 -11.63
C ALA A 136 -14.92 -7.62 -12.19
N GLU A 137 -15.85 -8.28 -12.89
CA GLU A 137 -17.06 -7.66 -13.44
C GLU A 137 -17.95 -7.05 -12.34
N ALA A 138 -18.12 -7.77 -11.23
CA ALA A 138 -18.87 -7.29 -10.09
C ALA A 138 -18.24 -6.00 -9.48
N HIS A 139 -16.92 -5.98 -9.31
CA HIS A 139 -16.21 -4.83 -8.76
C HIS A 139 -16.18 -3.64 -9.73
N PHE A 140 -16.03 -3.86 -11.04
CA PHE A 140 -16.18 -2.80 -12.03
C PHE A 140 -17.59 -2.20 -12.05
N SER A 141 -18.62 -3.04 -11.94
CA SER A 141 -20.01 -2.59 -11.85
C SER A 141 -20.26 -1.75 -10.60
N TYR A 142 -19.72 -2.16 -9.45
CA TYR A 142 -19.79 -1.40 -8.20
C TYR A 142 -19.07 -0.05 -8.34
N GLN A 143 -17.86 -0.04 -8.90
CA GLN A 143 -17.10 1.18 -9.14
C GLN A 143 -17.87 2.18 -10.01
N ALA A 144 -18.47 1.72 -11.10
CA ALA A 144 -19.25 2.59 -12.01
C ALA A 144 -20.45 3.26 -11.35
N THR A 145 -20.99 2.68 -10.28
CA THR A 145 -22.11 3.25 -9.52
C THR A 145 -21.67 4.15 -8.35
N THR A 146 -20.41 4.05 -7.93
CA THR A 146 -19.90 4.69 -6.70
C THR A 146 -19.01 5.90 -6.99
N ILE A 147 -18.29 5.86 -8.11
CA ILE A 147 -17.35 6.91 -8.54
C ILE A 147 -17.89 7.54 -9.85
N SER A 148 -19.09 8.10 -9.82
CA SER A 148 -19.67 8.86 -10.94
C SER A 148 -19.66 10.38 -10.67
#